data_999ec01d1f8eb02f2508bb389bf88a29
#
_entry.id   999ec01d1f8eb02f2508bb389bf88a29
#
_cell.length_a   1.000
_cell.length_b   1.000
_cell.length_c   1.000
_cell.angle_alpha   90.00
_cell.angle_beta   90.00
_cell.angle_gamma   90.00
#
_symmetry.space_group_name_H-M   'P 1'
#
loop_
_entity.id
_entity.type
_entity.pdbx_description
1 polymer ?
#
loop_
_entity_poly.entity_id
_entity_poly.type
_entity_poly.pdbx_seq_one_letter_code
_entity_poly.pdbx_strand_id
1 'polypeptide(L)'
;MADRVDRTAYAAGVDRSGRDLIGTAIEAARAPRLAVIDDVLDPDYLHPGRTAVILLDDVGLADPVVLAAACVLDTRRNDLEPPDRGVTEHVSAAVTAFRSAVPRPGSVTLLEDLLASEPEVVLVALAERLDQVRHAHLWGDLSEARAVYQEASEVYLKIAERTHARLAARYASWCRSFGAKYLKNARD
;
A
#
# COMPACT_ATOMS: atom_id res chain seq x y z
N MET A 1 -11.45 9.66 5.77
CA MET A 1 -10.96 8.49 4.98
C MET A 1 -11.87 7.29 5.17
N ALA A 2 -12.20 6.88 6.38
CA ALA A 2 -13.09 5.75 6.66
C ALA A 2 -14.42 5.81 5.89
N ASP A 3 -15.13 6.95 5.91
CA ASP A 3 -16.39 7.13 5.15
C ASP A 3 -16.20 6.97 3.62
N ARG A 4 -15.03 7.29 3.08
CA ARG A 4 -14.73 7.08 1.67
C ARG A 4 -14.58 5.59 1.38
N VAL A 5 -13.82 4.90 2.22
CA VAL A 5 -13.62 3.44 2.08
C VAL A 5 -14.95 2.71 2.19
N ASP A 6 -15.79 3.05 3.19
CA ASP A 6 -17.11 2.43 3.37
C ASP A 6 -18.00 2.61 2.13
N ARG A 7 -18.10 3.83 1.60
CA ARG A 7 -18.88 4.09 0.37
C ARG A 7 -18.33 3.33 -0.84
N THR A 8 -17.00 3.27 -1.00
CA THR A 8 -16.36 2.56 -2.12
C THR A 8 -16.59 1.06 -2.00
N ALA A 9 -16.43 0.50 -0.79
CA ALA A 9 -16.68 -0.91 -0.51
C ALA A 9 -18.16 -1.27 -0.72
N TYR A 10 -19.09 -0.41 -0.31
CA TYR A 10 -20.51 -0.58 -0.59
C TYR A 10 -20.80 -0.62 -2.10
N ALA A 11 -20.23 0.32 -2.86
CA ALA A 11 -20.37 0.36 -4.31
C ALA A 11 -19.77 -0.87 -5.02
N ALA A 12 -18.73 -1.46 -4.43
CA ALA A 12 -18.10 -2.72 -4.88
C ALA A 12 -18.88 -3.98 -4.45
N GLY A 13 -19.99 -3.85 -3.74
CA GLY A 13 -20.83 -4.97 -3.32
C GLY A 13 -20.39 -5.66 -2.02
N VAL A 14 -19.45 -5.07 -1.27
CA VAL A 14 -19.08 -5.60 0.06
C VAL A 14 -20.26 -5.43 1.02
N ASP A 15 -20.64 -6.50 1.66
CA ASP A 15 -21.72 -6.48 2.62
C ASP A 15 -21.40 -5.67 3.89
N ARG A 16 -22.39 -5.47 4.76
CA ARG A 16 -22.21 -4.67 5.96
C ARG A 16 -21.13 -5.25 6.89
N SER A 17 -21.13 -6.56 7.07
CA SER A 17 -20.17 -7.25 7.95
C SER A 17 -18.74 -7.06 7.45
N GLY A 18 -18.53 -7.20 6.13
CA GLY A 18 -17.24 -6.95 5.50
C GLY A 18 -16.78 -5.49 5.63
N ARG A 19 -17.71 -4.52 5.46
CA ARG A 19 -17.37 -3.10 5.64
C ARG A 19 -17.02 -2.76 7.10
N ASP A 20 -17.74 -3.33 8.06
CA ASP A 20 -17.42 -3.17 9.48
C ASP A 20 -16.03 -3.76 9.82
N LEU A 21 -15.68 -4.91 9.22
CA LEU A 21 -14.34 -5.51 9.34
C LEU A 21 -13.24 -4.60 8.81
N ILE A 22 -13.41 -4.07 7.59
CA ILE A 22 -12.45 -3.15 6.97
C ILE A 22 -12.31 -1.88 7.81
N GLY A 23 -13.41 -1.30 8.27
CA GLY A 23 -13.42 -0.11 9.14
C GLY A 23 -12.64 -0.33 10.43
N THR A 24 -12.85 -1.47 11.09
CA THR A 24 -12.13 -1.87 12.30
C THR A 24 -10.62 -2.00 12.03
N ALA A 25 -10.23 -2.63 10.93
CA ALA A 25 -8.83 -2.78 10.55
C ALA A 25 -8.16 -1.42 10.27
N ILE A 26 -8.86 -0.49 9.61
CA ILE A 26 -8.36 0.87 9.36
C ILE A 26 -8.11 1.61 10.67
N GLU A 27 -9.06 1.59 11.61
CA GLU A 27 -8.90 2.30 12.89
C GLU A 27 -7.79 1.66 13.74
N ALA A 28 -7.69 0.34 13.76
CA ALA A 28 -6.63 -0.39 14.44
C ALA A 28 -5.24 -0.04 13.89
N ALA A 29 -5.09 0.00 12.57
CA ALA A 29 -3.84 0.35 11.91
C ALA A 29 -3.49 1.86 12.01
N ARG A 30 -4.51 2.71 12.16
CA ARG A 30 -4.35 4.15 12.27
C ARG A 30 -3.87 4.60 13.65
N ALA A 31 -4.33 3.95 14.71
CA ALA A 31 -4.05 4.36 16.09
C ALA A 31 -2.55 4.50 16.41
N PRO A 32 -1.68 3.50 16.12
CA PRO A 32 -0.24 3.64 16.37
C PRO A 32 0.41 4.72 15.50
N ARG A 33 -0.09 4.94 14.27
CA ARG A 33 0.43 5.98 13.37
C ARG A 33 0.15 7.39 13.91
N LEU A 34 -1.02 7.62 14.49
CA LEU A 34 -1.37 8.89 15.10
C LEU A 34 -0.49 9.22 16.33
N ALA A 35 0.00 8.20 17.03
CA ALA A 35 0.84 8.38 18.20
C ALA A 35 2.28 8.83 17.86
N VAL A 36 2.73 8.68 16.63
CA VAL A 36 4.10 8.99 16.17
C VAL A 36 4.15 10.08 15.09
N ILE A 37 3.06 10.81 14.88
CA ILE A 37 3.05 11.94 13.94
C ILE A 37 3.81 13.10 14.54
N ASP A 38 5.05 13.30 14.08
CA ASP A 38 5.84 14.49 14.37
C ASP A 38 5.66 15.57 13.28
N ASP A 39 5.21 15.21 12.08
CA ASP A 39 5.03 16.13 10.96
C ASP A 39 3.61 16.05 10.39
N VAL A 40 2.91 17.18 10.41
CA VAL A 40 1.56 17.36 9.84
C VAL A 40 1.56 17.18 8.30
N LEU A 41 2.72 17.29 7.65
CA LEU A 41 2.87 17.16 6.20
C LEU A 41 2.90 15.73 5.73
N ASP A 42 3.24 14.74 6.58
CA ASP A 42 3.17 13.33 6.23
C ASP A 42 1.87 12.70 6.77
N PRO A 43 0.83 12.57 5.94
CA PRO A 43 -0.43 11.99 6.37
C PRO A 43 -0.38 10.44 6.40
N ASP A 44 0.65 9.86 7.00
CA ASP A 44 0.88 8.41 7.09
C ASP A 44 -0.32 7.67 7.74
N TYR A 45 -0.98 8.31 8.71
CA TYR A 45 -2.20 7.77 9.33
C TYR A 45 -3.35 7.53 8.34
N LEU A 46 -3.28 8.06 7.13
CA LEU A 46 -4.25 7.81 6.05
C LEU A 46 -3.86 6.63 5.16
N HIS A 47 -2.62 6.13 5.26
CA HIS A 47 -2.10 5.04 4.45
C HIS A 47 -3.03 3.80 4.43
N PRO A 48 -3.53 3.27 5.55
CA PRO A 48 -4.43 2.12 5.55
C PRO A 48 -5.66 2.30 4.67
N GLY A 49 -6.34 3.43 4.82
CA GLY A 49 -7.54 3.71 4.03
C GLY A 49 -7.25 4.02 2.56
N ARG A 50 -6.10 4.62 2.24
CA ARG A 50 -5.70 4.89 0.84
C ARG A 50 -5.36 3.60 0.11
N THR A 51 -4.68 2.66 0.77
CA THR A 51 -4.39 1.32 0.21
C THR A 51 -5.69 0.58 -0.10
N ALA A 52 -6.65 0.56 0.84
CA ALA A 52 -7.96 -0.03 0.59
C ALA A 52 -8.69 0.61 -0.61
N VAL A 53 -8.65 1.94 -0.74
CA VAL A 53 -9.27 2.64 -1.90
C VAL A 53 -8.59 2.23 -3.21
N ILE A 54 -7.27 2.08 -3.25
CA ILE A 54 -6.57 1.62 -4.46
C ILE A 54 -7.04 0.21 -4.84
N LEU A 55 -7.14 -0.70 -3.88
CA LEU A 55 -7.60 -2.06 -4.13
C LEU A 55 -9.05 -2.11 -4.61
N LEU A 56 -9.93 -1.32 -4.01
CA LEU A 56 -11.34 -1.24 -4.39
C LEU A 56 -11.54 -0.55 -5.75
N ASP A 57 -11.03 0.69 -5.92
CA ASP A 57 -11.31 1.54 -7.06
C ASP A 57 -10.50 1.15 -8.31
N ASP A 58 -9.22 0.78 -8.13
CA ASP A 58 -8.33 0.53 -9.26
C ASP A 58 -8.26 -0.95 -9.63
N VAL A 59 -8.32 -1.83 -8.63
CA VAL A 59 -8.19 -3.27 -8.83
C VAL A 59 -9.55 -3.96 -8.93
N GLY A 60 -10.57 -3.44 -8.25
CA GLY A 60 -11.88 -4.09 -8.14
C GLY A 60 -11.87 -5.26 -7.15
N LEU A 61 -10.91 -5.29 -6.24
CA LEU A 61 -10.84 -6.30 -5.19
C LEU A 61 -11.89 -5.99 -4.11
N ALA A 62 -12.79 -6.95 -3.86
CA ALA A 62 -13.90 -6.79 -2.92
C ALA A 62 -13.89 -7.80 -1.76
N ASP A 63 -12.84 -8.63 -1.64
CA ASP A 63 -12.69 -9.54 -0.50
C ASP A 63 -12.41 -8.75 0.79
N PRO A 64 -13.32 -8.78 1.80
CA PRO A 64 -13.17 -7.95 2.99
C PRO A 64 -12.00 -8.37 3.89
N VAL A 65 -11.61 -9.65 3.88
CA VAL A 65 -10.47 -10.14 4.68
C VAL A 65 -9.16 -9.65 4.06
N VAL A 66 -9.03 -9.73 2.74
CA VAL A 66 -7.85 -9.24 2.00
C VAL A 66 -7.73 -7.72 2.14
N LEU A 67 -8.84 -6.98 2.02
CA LEU A 67 -8.88 -5.53 2.19
C LEU A 67 -8.48 -5.12 3.62
N ALA A 68 -9.02 -5.80 4.63
CA ALA A 68 -8.68 -5.55 6.03
C ALA A 68 -7.20 -5.86 6.32
N ALA A 69 -6.70 -6.98 5.79
CA ALA A 69 -5.29 -7.34 5.92
C ALA A 69 -4.37 -6.31 5.24
N ALA A 70 -4.74 -5.83 4.06
CA ALA A 70 -3.99 -4.80 3.35
C ALA A 70 -3.96 -3.46 4.11
N CYS A 71 -5.02 -3.12 4.87
CA CYS A 71 -5.02 -1.93 5.73
C CYS A 71 -4.02 -2.02 6.88
N VAL A 72 -3.81 -3.24 7.41
CA VAL A 72 -2.89 -3.49 8.54
C VAL A 72 -1.45 -3.70 8.06
N LEU A 73 -1.28 -4.18 6.83
CA LEU A 73 0.03 -4.40 6.24
C LEU A 73 0.77 -3.06 6.07
N ASP A 74 2.03 -3.02 6.49
CA ASP A 74 2.94 -1.92 6.23
C ASP A 74 4.35 -2.47 6.04
N THR A 75 4.82 -2.43 4.81
CA THR A 75 6.14 -2.97 4.45
C THR A 75 7.28 -1.99 4.77
N ARG A 76 6.97 -0.71 4.95
CA ARG A 76 7.93 0.33 5.33
C ARG A 76 8.12 0.41 6.85
N ARG A 77 7.04 0.23 7.60
CA ARG A 77 6.99 0.42 9.06
C ARG A 77 7.00 -0.93 9.79
N ASN A 78 8.14 -1.62 9.73
CA ASN A 78 8.30 -2.88 10.46
C ASN A 78 8.30 -2.72 12.00
N ASP A 79 8.45 -1.50 12.50
CA ASP A 79 8.36 -1.12 13.90
C ASP A 79 6.92 -1.02 14.41
N LEU A 80 5.94 -0.90 13.51
CA LEU A 80 4.54 -0.93 13.85
C LEU A 80 4.09 -2.39 13.93
N GLU A 81 3.97 -2.90 15.14
CA GLU A 81 3.34 -4.21 15.35
C GLU A 81 1.86 -4.16 14.89
N PRO A 82 1.36 -5.27 14.32
CA PRO A 82 -0.08 -5.36 14.04
C PRO A 82 -0.82 -5.15 15.36
N PRO A 83 -1.89 -4.36 15.34
CA PRO A 83 -2.66 -4.17 16.56
C PRO A 83 -3.23 -5.51 17.04
N ASP A 84 -2.88 -5.93 18.25
CA ASP A 84 -3.41 -7.14 18.87
C ASP A 84 -4.92 -7.05 19.17
N ARG A 85 -5.47 -5.85 19.13
CA ARG A 85 -6.87 -5.59 19.46
C ARG A 85 -7.64 -5.07 18.26
N GLY A 86 -8.82 -5.67 18.04
CA GLY A 86 -9.76 -5.21 17.01
C GLY A 86 -9.54 -5.85 15.63
N VAL A 87 -8.58 -6.75 15.49
CA VAL A 87 -8.36 -7.53 14.28
C VAL A 87 -8.80 -8.96 14.53
N THR A 88 -9.67 -9.48 13.67
CA THR A 88 -10.14 -10.86 13.79
C THR A 88 -9.02 -11.86 13.49
N GLU A 89 -9.14 -13.09 13.99
CA GLU A 89 -8.16 -14.16 13.76
C GLU A 89 -7.89 -14.38 12.25
N HIS A 90 -8.93 -14.31 11.42
CA HIS A 90 -8.80 -14.44 9.97
C HIS A 90 -7.97 -13.30 9.36
N VAL A 91 -8.17 -12.06 9.79
CA VAL A 91 -7.38 -10.93 9.32
C VAL A 91 -5.94 -11.04 9.80
N SER A 92 -5.69 -11.45 11.04
CA SER A 92 -4.35 -11.67 11.57
C SER A 92 -3.61 -12.77 10.80
N ALA A 93 -4.29 -13.86 10.46
CA ALA A 93 -3.74 -14.92 9.63
C ALA A 93 -3.38 -14.42 8.22
N ALA A 94 -4.26 -13.65 7.58
CA ALA A 94 -4.01 -13.05 6.27
C ALA A 94 -2.83 -12.06 6.32
N VAL A 95 -2.75 -11.19 7.34
CA VAL A 95 -1.61 -10.27 7.53
C VAL A 95 -0.30 -11.05 7.67
N THR A 96 -0.30 -12.14 8.43
CA THR A 96 0.88 -12.99 8.60
C THR A 96 1.30 -13.63 7.26
N ALA A 97 0.32 -14.14 6.51
CA ALA A 97 0.57 -14.71 5.19
C ALA A 97 1.14 -13.66 4.21
N PHE A 98 0.56 -12.45 4.15
CA PHE A 98 1.07 -11.37 3.30
C PHE A 98 2.46 -10.91 3.73
N ARG A 99 2.73 -10.74 5.03
CA ARG A 99 4.08 -10.38 5.51
C ARG A 99 5.13 -11.41 5.16
N SER A 100 4.77 -12.68 5.14
CA SER A 100 5.68 -13.76 4.77
C SER A 100 5.90 -13.83 3.26
N ALA A 101 4.90 -13.46 2.47
CA ALA A 101 4.91 -13.58 1.01
C ALA A 101 5.36 -12.28 0.31
N VAL A 102 5.08 -11.11 0.89
CA VAL A 102 5.52 -9.82 0.32
C VAL A 102 6.98 -9.59 0.67
N PRO A 103 7.89 -9.58 -0.31
CA PRO A 103 9.29 -9.32 -0.07
C PRO A 103 9.50 -7.91 0.48
N ARG A 104 10.54 -7.76 1.30
CA ARG A 104 10.91 -6.44 1.81
C ARG A 104 11.36 -5.52 0.68
N PRO A 105 10.94 -4.26 0.66
CA PRO A 105 11.49 -3.27 -0.26
C PRO A 105 13.02 -3.25 -0.21
N GLY A 106 13.66 -3.14 -1.37
CA GLY A 106 15.12 -3.18 -1.50
C GLY A 106 15.74 -4.58 -1.55
N SER A 107 14.95 -5.65 -1.47
CA SER A 107 15.45 -7.03 -1.69
C SER A 107 15.92 -7.19 -3.14
N VAL A 108 17.07 -7.84 -3.34
CA VAL A 108 17.61 -8.14 -4.68
C VAL A 108 16.74 -9.15 -5.45
N THR A 109 15.92 -9.95 -4.75
CA THR A 109 15.00 -10.94 -5.29
C THR A 109 13.57 -10.44 -5.43
N LEU A 110 13.30 -9.17 -5.05
CA LEU A 110 11.96 -8.59 -4.97
C LEU A 110 11.10 -8.83 -6.22
N LEU A 111 11.69 -8.65 -7.41
CA LEU A 111 10.98 -8.86 -8.67
C LEU A 111 10.57 -10.31 -8.87
N GLU A 112 11.49 -11.24 -8.63
CA GLU A 112 11.29 -12.68 -8.83
C GLU A 112 10.30 -13.24 -7.80
N ASP A 113 10.46 -12.84 -6.54
CA ASP A 113 9.59 -13.28 -5.45
C ASP A 113 8.15 -12.81 -5.66
N LEU A 114 7.94 -11.54 -6.04
CA LEU A 114 6.59 -11.03 -6.33
C LEU A 114 5.99 -11.71 -7.56
N LEU A 115 6.77 -11.99 -8.61
CA LEU A 115 6.25 -12.69 -9.79
C LEU A 115 5.91 -14.16 -9.50
N ALA A 116 6.50 -14.76 -8.48
CA ALA A 116 6.19 -16.10 -8.02
C ALA A 116 5.06 -16.18 -6.98
N SER A 117 4.62 -15.04 -6.47
CA SER A 117 3.59 -14.96 -5.42
C SER A 117 2.18 -15.13 -5.99
N GLU A 118 1.22 -15.47 -5.11
CA GLU A 118 -0.19 -15.53 -5.46
C GLU A 118 -0.69 -14.16 -5.96
N PRO A 119 -1.64 -14.12 -6.91
CA PRO A 119 -2.11 -12.87 -7.53
C PRO A 119 -2.59 -11.82 -6.52
N GLU A 120 -3.26 -12.22 -5.46
CA GLU A 120 -3.74 -11.30 -4.41
C GLU A 120 -2.60 -10.66 -3.64
N VAL A 121 -1.54 -11.42 -3.33
CA VAL A 121 -0.32 -10.92 -2.68
C VAL A 121 0.32 -9.83 -3.54
N VAL A 122 0.43 -10.09 -4.84
CA VAL A 122 0.98 -9.13 -5.81
C VAL A 122 0.16 -7.84 -5.85
N LEU A 123 -1.17 -7.96 -5.91
CA LEU A 123 -2.07 -6.79 -5.97
C LEU A 123 -2.00 -5.96 -4.68
N VAL A 124 -1.94 -6.62 -3.52
CA VAL A 124 -1.79 -5.94 -2.22
C VAL A 124 -0.44 -5.22 -2.15
N ALA A 125 0.66 -5.89 -2.52
CA ALA A 125 1.99 -5.29 -2.54
C ALA A 125 2.07 -4.08 -3.50
N LEU A 126 1.47 -4.19 -4.68
CA LEU A 126 1.39 -3.09 -5.64
C LEU A 126 0.59 -1.91 -5.11
N ALA A 127 -0.56 -2.16 -4.47
CA ALA A 127 -1.41 -1.09 -3.95
C ALA A 127 -0.77 -0.36 -2.76
N GLU A 128 -0.21 -1.11 -1.83
CA GLU A 128 0.50 -0.62 -0.66
C GLU A 128 1.71 0.24 -1.08
N ARG A 129 2.55 -0.30 -1.96
CA ARG A 129 3.72 0.44 -2.44
C ARG A 129 3.35 1.66 -3.28
N LEU A 130 2.29 1.59 -4.09
CA LEU A 130 1.81 2.74 -4.86
C LEU A 130 1.39 3.90 -3.95
N ASP A 131 0.72 3.62 -2.83
CA ASP A 131 0.37 4.67 -1.89
C ASP A 131 1.62 5.29 -1.24
N GLN A 132 2.60 4.47 -0.84
CA GLN A 132 3.85 4.95 -0.25
C GLN A 132 4.63 5.85 -1.22
N VAL A 133 4.88 5.39 -2.46
CA VAL A 133 5.69 6.16 -3.42
C VAL A 133 5.05 7.51 -3.78
N ARG A 134 3.73 7.60 -3.79
CA ARG A 134 3.03 8.87 -4.06
C ARG A 134 3.34 9.95 -3.04
N HIS A 135 3.76 9.58 -1.85
CA HIS A 135 4.12 10.46 -0.74
C HIS A 135 5.64 10.58 -0.53
N ALA A 136 6.46 9.90 -1.34
CA ALA A 136 7.92 9.93 -1.23
C ALA A 136 8.52 11.35 -1.27
N HIS A 137 7.86 12.30 -1.94
CA HIS A 137 8.27 13.69 -1.98
C HIS A 137 8.20 14.42 -0.63
N LEU A 138 7.54 13.85 0.36
CA LEU A 138 7.41 14.40 1.72
C LEU A 138 8.51 13.88 2.67
N TRP A 139 9.30 12.89 2.28
CA TRP A 139 10.26 12.23 3.16
C TRP A 139 11.57 13.02 3.40
N GLY A 140 11.78 14.13 2.69
CA GLY A 140 12.87 15.07 2.96
C GLY A 140 14.27 14.62 2.50
N ASP A 141 14.52 13.34 2.25
CA ASP A 141 15.80 12.80 1.77
C ASP A 141 15.75 12.46 0.27
N LEU A 142 16.52 13.20 -0.52
CA LEU A 142 16.61 12.98 -1.97
C LEU A 142 17.30 11.65 -2.34
N SER A 143 18.18 11.12 -1.49
CA SER A 143 18.83 9.82 -1.76
C SER A 143 17.84 8.67 -1.58
N GLU A 144 17.03 8.71 -0.54
CA GLU A 144 15.93 7.79 -0.32
C GLU A 144 14.88 7.90 -1.44
N ALA A 145 14.52 9.11 -1.83
CA ALA A 145 13.57 9.36 -2.91
C ALA A 145 14.06 8.79 -4.26
N ARG A 146 15.37 8.83 -4.54
CA ARG A 146 15.96 8.20 -5.74
C ARG A 146 15.90 6.68 -5.68
N ALA A 147 16.24 6.08 -4.55
CA ALA A 147 16.16 4.63 -4.37
C ALA A 147 14.74 4.12 -4.56
N VAL A 148 13.77 4.81 -3.98
CA VAL A 148 12.35 4.52 -4.15
C VAL A 148 11.89 4.67 -5.60
N TYR A 149 12.37 5.70 -6.30
CA TYR A 149 12.06 5.89 -7.72
C TYR A 149 12.63 4.75 -8.58
N GLN A 150 13.87 4.34 -8.34
CA GLN A 150 14.47 3.22 -9.05
C GLN A 150 13.71 1.94 -8.82
N GLU A 151 13.43 1.59 -7.57
CA GLU A 151 12.66 0.40 -7.24
C GLU A 151 11.26 0.44 -7.87
N ALA A 152 10.55 1.57 -7.78
CA ALA A 152 9.23 1.71 -8.38
C ALA A 152 9.24 1.56 -9.91
N SER A 153 10.26 2.10 -10.58
CA SER A 153 10.37 2.04 -12.05
C SER A 153 10.92 0.70 -12.56
N GLU A 154 11.83 0.08 -11.83
CA GLU A 154 12.54 -1.12 -12.29
C GLU A 154 11.87 -2.42 -11.84
N VAL A 155 11.12 -2.39 -10.72
CA VAL A 155 10.45 -3.56 -10.15
C VAL A 155 8.94 -3.39 -10.23
N TYR A 156 8.34 -2.51 -9.45
CA TYR A 156 6.89 -2.43 -9.30
C TYR A 156 6.15 -2.09 -10.58
N LEU A 157 6.65 -1.18 -11.40
CA LEU A 157 6.06 -0.88 -12.71
C LEU A 157 6.06 -2.13 -13.62
N LYS A 158 7.17 -2.86 -13.68
CA LYS A 158 7.28 -4.08 -14.50
C LYS A 158 6.34 -5.20 -14.05
N ILE A 159 6.13 -5.32 -12.72
CA ILE A 159 5.17 -6.28 -12.17
C ILE A 159 3.75 -5.82 -12.54
N ALA A 160 3.44 -4.55 -12.33
CA ALA A 160 2.13 -4.00 -12.63
C ALA A 160 1.76 -4.15 -14.13
N GLU A 161 2.72 -3.95 -15.05
CA GLU A 161 2.55 -4.14 -16.50
C GLU A 161 2.16 -5.59 -16.85
N ARG A 162 2.57 -6.57 -16.05
CA ARG A 162 2.25 -7.98 -16.24
C ARG A 162 0.99 -8.44 -15.54
N THR A 163 0.53 -7.69 -14.53
CA THR A 163 -0.53 -8.15 -13.63
C THR A 163 -1.80 -7.32 -13.71
N HIS A 164 -1.67 -5.98 -13.78
CA HIS A 164 -2.86 -5.12 -13.71
C HIS A 164 -2.67 -3.77 -14.41
N ALA A 165 -3.32 -3.59 -15.57
CA ALA A 165 -3.14 -2.44 -16.47
C ALA A 165 -3.37 -1.07 -15.80
N ARG A 166 -4.35 -0.96 -14.89
CA ARG A 166 -4.66 0.31 -14.22
C ARG A 166 -3.60 0.68 -13.19
N LEU A 167 -3.06 -0.29 -12.45
CA LEU A 167 -1.92 -0.06 -11.55
C LEU A 167 -0.67 0.31 -12.36
N ALA A 168 -0.40 -0.38 -13.47
CA ALA A 168 0.70 -0.03 -14.39
C ALA A 168 0.62 1.42 -14.86
N ALA A 169 -0.57 1.86 -15.30
CA ALA A 169 -0.78 3.24 -15.73
C ALA A 169 -0.51 4.26 -14.60
N ARG A 170 -0.89 3.92 -13.36
CA ARG A 170 -0.62 4.77 -12.18
C ARG A 170 0.86 4.85 -11.84
N TYR A 171 1.57 3.71 -11.82
CA TYR A 171 3.02 3.68 -11.61
C TYR A 171 3.75 4.46 -12.70
N ALA A 172 3.43 4.23 -13.98
CA ALA A 172 4.03 4.94 -15.10
C ALA A 172 3.79 6.46 -15.01
N SER A 173 2.57 6.88 -14.62
CA SER A 173 2.25 8.30 -14.41
C SER A 173 3.07 8.91 -13.28
N TRP A 174 3.18 8.20 -12.15
CA TRP A 174 3.97 8.66 -11.02
C TRP A 174 5.46 8.74 -11.38
N CYS A 175 6.04 7.73 -12.01
CA CYS A 175 7.44 7.72 -12.43
C CYS A 175 7.76 8.93 -13.34
N ARG A 176 6.90 9.20 -14.33
CA ARG A 176 7.09 10.37 -15.22
C ARG A 176 7.07 11.69 -14.44
N SER A 177 6.07 11.87 -13.58
CA SER A 177 5.87 13.12 -12.84
C SER A 177 6.96 13.34 -11.79
N PHE A 178 7.27 12.31 -11.02
CA PHE A 178 8.27 12.36 -9.97
C PHE A 178 9.68 12.56 -10.55
N GLY A 179 10.06 11.78 -11.56
CA GLY A 179 11.34 11.92 -12.24
C GLY A 179 11.54 13.30 -12.86
N ALA A 180 10.50 13.85 -13.49
CA ALA A 180 10.56 15.19 -14.09
C ALA A 180 10.70 16.30 -13.04
N LYS A 181 10.02 16.17 -11.89
CA LYS A 181 9.96 17.24 -10.87
C LYS A 181 11.14 17.22 -9.89
N TYR A 182 11.53 16.03 -9.46
CA TYR A 182 12.46 15.89 -8.33
C TYR A 182 13.84 15.35 -8.71
N LEU A 183 14.00 14.67 -9.86
CA LEU A 183 15.25 14.02 -10.21
C LEU A 183 16.01 14.71 -11.35
N LYS A 184 15.35 15.48 -12.21
CA LYS A 184 16.02 16.23 -13.29
C LYS A 184 16.82 17.43 -12.78
N ASN A 185 16.34 18.07 -11.71
CA ASN A 185 16.98 19.27 -11.13
C ASN A 185 18.17 18.95 -10.20
N ALA A 186 18.52 17.69 -10.02
CA ALA A 186 19.64 17.26 -9.17
C ALA A 186 20.91 16.93 -9.98
N ARG A 187 21.00 17.40 -11.23
CA ARG A 187 22.19 17.24 -12.11
C ARG A 187 23.08 18.49 -12.20
N ASP A 188 22.70 19.55 -11.50
CA ASP A 188 23.49 20.75 -11.30
C ASP A 188 24.01 20.78 -9.84
#